data_6f09fd747f24e566be83adbe78c06c0d
#
_entry.id   6f09fd747f24e566be83adbe78c06c0d
#
_cell.length_a   1.000
_cell.length_b   1.000
_cell.length_c   1.000
_cell.angle_alpha   90.00
_cell.angle_beta   90.00
_cell.angle_gamma   90.00
#
_symmetry.space_group_name_H-M   'P 1'
#
loop_
_entity.id
_entity.type
_entity.pdbx_description
1 polymer ?
#
loop_
_entity_poly.entity_id
_entity_poly.type
_entity_poly.pdbx_seq_one_letter_code
_entity_poly.pdbx_strand_id
1 'polypeptide(L)'
;MKNSLLLLSALLLISCHETETTSTVVETKSVLKSASDFYSKERAQVLVVGTFHFDYPGLDDFKSKESDKIDVLKEPKKSEVTDLVEYIKKFKPTKIAIEAHPGYGWNDKFKAYKKGEYRDERGERYQLAMRIGTDTNLDTLYTVDAESLRSDLYMRDSILLDSLTYKIDWEIDDSYMTIAKEYFNYREQQIKNTHLLDVFKNMNSREGHNTNFGLYLTGSFATGDVQGADYFSMWWYNRNARIFANIINITEGPDDRILVIFGNGHAAILRQFFEASPQYDFVEFSSLE
;
A
#
# COMPACT_ATOMS: atom_id res chain seq x y z
N MET A 1 -56.13 49.01 87.28
CA MET A 1 -55.02 48.16 87.66
C MET A 1 -54.66 47.30 86.42
N LYS A 2 -53.46 47.26 86.10
CA LYS A 2 -52.76 46.57 84.96
C LYS A 2 -52.87 47.25 83.60
N ASN A 3 -51.85 48.02 83.36
CA ASN A 3 -51.45 48.59 82.05
C ASN A 3 -50.86 47.49 81.19
N SER A 4 -51.29 47.39 79.97
CA SER A 4 -50.62 46.59 78.94
C SER A 4 -50.08 47.54 77.88
N LEU A 5 -48.79 47.59 77.80
CA LEU A 5 -47.99 48.35 76.83
C LEU A 5 -47.93 47.54 75.53
N LEU A 6 -48.46 48.08 74.47
CA LEU A 6 -48.31 47.54 73.13
C LEU A 6 -47.03 48.09 72.51
N LEU A 7 -46.02 47.22 72.29
CA LEU A 7 -44.82 47.52 71.50
C LEU A 7 -45.13 47.27 70.01
N LEU A 8 -45.02 48.29 69.21
CA LEU A 8 -45.14 48.22 67.74
C LEU A 8 -43.75 47.95 67.15
N SER A 9 -43.54 46.74 66.70
CA SER A 9 -42.31 46.37 66.00
C SER A 9 -42.43 46.68 64.53
N ALA A 10 -41.68 47.68 64.07
CA ALA A 10 -41.51 47.95 62.62
C ALA A 10 -40.56 46.96 62.01
N LEU A 11 -41.03 46.09 61.14
CA LEU A 11 -40.19 45.23 60.26
C LEU A 11 -39.71 46.05 59.09
N LEU A 12 -38.40 46.32 59.02
CA LEU A 12 -37.72 46.80 57.86
C LEU A 12 -37.41 45.59 56.93
N LEU A 13 -38.12 45.47 55.82
CA LEU A 13 -37.80 44.56 54.75
C LEU A 13 -36.67 45.14 53.95
N ILE A 14 -35.43 44.59 54.12
CA ILE A 14 -34.30 44.84 53.28
C ILE A 14 -34.48 43.90 52.07
N SER A 15 -34.83 44.44 50.92
CA SER A 15 -34.82 43.71 49.63
C SER A 15 -33.40 43.62 49.18
N CYS A 16 -32.75 42.43 49.31
CA CYS A 16 -31.51 42.10 48.59
C CYS A 16 -31.90 41.89 47.18
N HIS A 17 -31.47 42.82 46.31
CA HIS A 17 -31.43 42.63 44.86
C HIS A 17 -30.20 41.79 44.53
N GLU A 18 -30.39 40.47 44.35
CA GLU A 18 -29.34 39.61 43.78
C GLU A 18 -29.23 39.93 42.32
N THR A 19 -28.14 40.59 41.94
CA THR A 19 -27.71 40.68 40.52
C THR A 19 -27.13 39.35 40.16
N GLU A 20 -27.92 38.50 39.46
CA GLU A 20 -27.41 37.33 38.79
C GLU A 20 -26.43 37.77 37.68
N THR A 21 -25.15 37.73 37.99
CA THR A 21 -24.08 37.77 36.99
C THR A 21 -24.04 36.41 36.34
N THR A 22 -24.79 36.25 35.24
CA THR A 22 -24.66 35.12 34.34
C THR A 22 -23.25 35.19 33.70
N SER A 23 -22.27 34.58 34.36
CA SER A 23 -20.98 34.31 33.70
C SER A 23 -21.22 33.18 32.68
N THR A 24 -21.40 33.53 31.42
CA THR A 24 -21.31 32.60 30.32
C THR A 24 -19.88 32.07 30.30
N VAL A 25 -19.64 30.92 30.94
CA VAL A 25 -18.43 30.13 30.72
C VAL A 25 -18.55 29.62 29.31
N VAL A 26 -17.90 30.30 28.36
CA VAL A 26 -17.66 29.76 27.03
C VAL A 26 -16.68 28.61 27.23
N GLU A 27 -17.20 27.38 27.37
CA GLU A 27 -16.40 26.18 27.24
C GLU A 27 -15.80 26.18 25.82
N THR A 28 -14.63 26.72 25.66
CA THR A 28 -13.81 26.47 24.50
C THR A 28 -13.40 25.00 24.56
N LYS A 29 -14.24 24.12 23.98
CA LYS A 29 -13.80 22.75 23.68
C LYS A 29 -12.54 22.87 22.83
N SER A 30 -11.40 22.58 23.41
CA SER A 30 -10.15 22.45 22.67
C SER A 30 -10.37 21.33 21.67
N VAL A 31 -10.52 21.66 20.39
CA VAL A 31 -10.58 20.68 19.32
C VAL A 31 -9.19 20.06 19.23
N LEU A 32 -9.06 18.79 19.60
CA LEU A 32 -7.81 18.04 19.44
C LEU A 32 -7.48 18.01 17.95
N LYS A 33 -6.32 18.50 17.61
CA LYS A 33 -5.79 18.41 16.24
C LYS A 33 -5.37 16.97 15.95
N SER A 34 -5.65 16.50 14.74
CA SER A 34 -5.09 15.26 14.23
C SER A 34 -3.63 15.48 13.82
N ALA A 35 -2.83 14.42 13.77
CA ALA A 35 -1.46 14.52 13.28
C ALA A 35 -1.40 15.04 11.84
N SER A 36 -2.39 14.71 11.01
CA SER A 36 -2.52 15.19 9.62
C SER A 36 -2.74 16.71 9.51
N ASP A 37 -3.21 17.39 10.56
CA ASP A 37 -3.37 18.85 10.57
C ASP A 37 -2.01 19.59 10.54
N PHE A 38 -0.92 18.87 10.81
CA PHE A 38 0.46 19.38 10.76
C PHE A 38 1.18 19.06 9.45
N TYR A 39 0.57 18.22 8.60
CA TYR A 39 1.15 17.89 7.31
C TYR A 39 0.88 19.00 6.28
N SER A 40 1.75 19.08 5.26
CA SER A 40 1.44 19.91 4.09
C SER A 40 0.14 19.46 3.46
N LYS A 41 -0.68 20.41 3.03
CA LYS A 41 -1.90 20.13 2.25
C LYS A 41 -1.58 19.74 0.81
N GLU A 42 -0.42 20.18 0.33
CA GLU A 42 0.08 19.87 -1.00
C GLU A 42 1.10 18.75 -0.87
N ARG A 43 0.72 17.55 -1.34
CA ARG A 43 1.53 16.33 -1.26
C ARG A 43 1.50 15.60 -2.60
N ALA A 44 2.60 14.90 -2.90
CA ALA A 44 2.65 14.04 -4.07
C ALA A 44 1.55 12.96 -3.98
N GLN A 45 0.91 12.66 -5.11
CA GLN A 45 -0.07 11.59 -5.17
C GLN A 45 0.61 10.28 -5.55
N VAL A 46 0.20 9.19 -4.93
CA VAL A 46 0.72 7.87 -5.25
C VAL A 46 -0.42 6.87 -5.45
N LEU A 47 -0.32 6.11 -6.53
CA LEU A 47 -1.18 4.97 -6.83
C LEU A 47 -0.31 3.71 -6.88
N VAL A 48 -0.56 2.75 -5.99
CA VAL A 48 0.08 1.43 -6.03
C VAL A 48 -0.82 0.46 -6.77
N VAL A 49 -0.28 -0.17 -7.81
CA VAL A 49 -0.96 -1.21 -8.60
C VAL A 49 -0.20 -2.52 -8.41
N GLY A 50 -0.75 -3.37 -7.55
CA GLY A 50 -0.28 -4.75 -7.38
C GLY A 50 -0.69 -5.61 -8.58
N THR A 51 0.21 -6.47 -9.05
CA THR A 51 -0.02 -7.38 -10.17
C THR A 51 0.19 -8.84 -9.75
N PHE A 52 -0.31 -9.78 -10.55
CA PHE A 52 -0.07 -11.21 -10.35
C PHE A 52 1.09 -11.73 -11.23
N HIS A 53 1.91 -10.85 -11.80
CA HIS A 53 2.96 -11.14 -12.77
C HIS A 53 2.44 -11.83 -14.04
N PHE A 54 2.18 -11.05 -15.08
CA PHE A 54 1.54 -11.50 -16.34
C PHE A 54 2.32 -12.58 -17.09
N ASP A 55 3.63 -12.65 -16.88
CA ASP A 55 4.54 -13.61 -17.50
C ASP A 55 4.81 -14.86 -16.64
N TYR A 56 4.22 -14.94 -15.43
CA TYR A 56 4.37 -16.08 -14.51
C TYR A 56 5.83 -16.52 -14.32
N PRO A 57 6.71 -15.68 -13.80
CA PRO A 57 8.15 -15.99 -13.72
C PRO A 57 8.46 -17.17 -12.77
N GLY A 58 7.47 -17.60 -11.98
CA GLY A 58 7.61 -18.73 -11.08
C GLY A 58 8.53 -18.47 -9.89
N LEU A 59 8.65 -17.23 -9.47
CA LEU A 59 9.49 -16.82 -8.33
C LEU A 59 8.74 -16.92 -6.98
N ASP A 60 7.41 -16.97 -7.03
CA ASP A 60 6.56 -17.11 -5.84
C ASP A 60 6.59 -18.54 -5.30
N ASP A 61 6.35 -18.72 -3.98
CA ASP A 61 6.23 -20.04 -3.37
C ASP A 61 5.04 -20.81 -3.92
N PHE A 62 3.92 -20.12 -4.14
CA PHE A 62 2.77 -20.71 -4.82
C PHE A 62 2.97 -20.68 -6.33
N LYS A 63 2.95 -21.87 -6.95
CA LYS A 63 3.10 -22.03 -8.40
C LYS A 63 1.74 -22.20 -9.07
N SER A 64 1.41 -21.30 -9.99
CA SER A 64 0.22 -21.44 -10.83
C SER A 64 0.32 -22.69 -11.71
N LYS A 65 -0.76 -23.46 -11.79
CA LYS A 65 -0.83 -24.60 -12.73
C LYS A 65 -0.86 -24.08 -14.16
N GLU A 66 -0.22 -24.79 -15.10
CA GLU A 66 -0.24 -24.40 -16.53
C GLU A 66 -1.66 -24.22 -17.08
N SER A 67 -2.60 -25.07 -16.63
CA SER A 67 -4.02 -24.98 -17.03
C SER A 67 -4.74 -23.72 -16.56
N ASP A 68 -4.20 -23.03 -15.55
CA ASP A 68 -4.83 -21.87 -14.93
C ASP A 68 -4.18 -20.56 -15.36
N LYS A 69 -3.00 -20.63 -15.99
CA LYS A 69 -2.32 -19.45 -16.56
C LYS A 69 -3.12 -18.86 -17.71
N ILE A 70 -3.21 -17.53 -17.74
CA ILE A 70 -3.79 -16.78 -18.84
C ILE A 70 -2.70 -16.27 -19.77
N ASP A 71 -3.08 -15.97 -21.02
CA ASP A 71 -2.22 -15.27 -21.98
C ASP A 71 -2.79 -13.88 -22.24
N VAL A 72 -2.14 -12.86 -21.67
CA VAL A 72 -2.55 -11.45 -21.78
C VAL A 72 -2.42 -10.88 -23.20
N LEU A 73 -1.79 -11.62 -24.12
CA LEU A 73 -1.67 -11.25 -25.53
C LEU A 73 -2.78 -11.85 -26.41
N LYS A 74 -3.66 -12.70 -25.83
CA LYS A 74 -4.77 -13.36 -26.52
C LYS A 74 -6.12 -12.88 -26.00
N GLU A 75 -7.10 -12.86 -26.88
CA GLU A 75 -8.49 -12.56 -26.49
C GLU A 75 -9.08 -13.66 -25.60
N PRO A 76 -9.92 -13.29 -24.62
CA PRO A 76 -10.40 -11.94 -24.34
C PRO A 76 -9.45 -11.10 -23.48
N LYS A 77 -8.43 -11.70 -22.85
CA LYS A 77 -7.54 -11.05 -21.89
C LYS A 77 -6.77 -9.86 -22.48
N LYS A 78 -6.45 -9.89 -23.76
CA LYS A 78 -5.80 -8.76 -24.45
C LYS A 78 -6.67 -7.49 -24.43
N SER A 79 -7.96 -7.63 -24.71
CA SER A 79 -8.90 -6.50 -24.60
C SER A 79 -9.07 -6.06 -23.15
N GLU A 80 -9.17 -7.00 -22.21
CA GLU A 80 -9.30 -6.71 -20.79
C GLU A 80 -8.07 -5.95 -20.22
N VAL A 81 -6.85 -6.27 -20.69
CA VAL A 81 -5.64 -5.48 -20.35
C VAL A 81 -5.73 -4.08 -20.93
N THR A 82 -6.33 -3.90 -22.10
CA THR A 82 -6.54 -2.57 -22.67
C THR A 82 -7.47 -1.74 -21.80
N ASP A 83 -8.58 -2.31 -21.35
CA ASP A 83 -9.52 -1.66 -20.44
C ASP A 83 -8.84 -1.29 -19.11
N LEU A 84 -7.98 -2.18 -18.61
CA LEU A 84 -7.19 -1.93 -17.39
C LEU A 84 -6.22 -0.76 -17.59
N VAL A 85 -5.51 -0.68 -18.72
CA VAL A 85 -4.62 0.43 -19.07
C VAL A 85 -5.39 1.75 -19.13
N GLU A 86 -6.55 1.78 -19.83
CA GLU A 86 -7.38 2.98 -19.92
C GLU A 86 -7.91 3.42 -18.54
N TYR A 87 -8.23 2.47 -17.68
CA TYR A 87 -8.63 2.75 -16.31
C TYR A 87 -7.50 3.38 -15.50
N ILE A 88 -6.29 2.78 -15.50
CA ILE A 88 -5.14 3.29 -14.75
C ILE A 88 -4.69 4.67 -15.28
N LYS A 89 -4.78 4.92 -16.57
CA LYS A 89 -4.44 6.23 -17.18
C LYS A 89 -5.26 7.39 -16.60
N LYS A 90 -6.43 7.14 -16.03
CA LYS A 90 -7.23 8.19 -15.34
C LYS A 90 -6.48 8.78 -14.14
N PHE A 91 -5.53 8.06 -13.55
CA PHE A 91 -4.62 8.60 -12.55
C PHE A 91 -3.73 9.72 -13.10
N LYS A 92 -3.50 9.83 -14.41
CA LYS A 92 -2.64 10.81 -15.08
C LYS A 92 -1.24 10.85 -14.47
N PRO A 93 -0.47 9.76 -14.50
CA PRO A 93 0.83 9.69 -13.87
C PRO A 93 1.81 10.68 -14.51
N THR A 94 2.63 11.33 -13.66
CA THR A 94 3.82 12.11 -14.09
C THR A 94 5.09 11.25 -14.02
N LYS A 95 5.06 10.19 -13.20
CA LYS A 95 6.15 9.23 -13.03
C LYS A 95 5.59 7.82 -12.92
N ILE A 96 6.31 6.85 -13.50
CA ILE A 96 5.98 5.42 -13.35
C ILE A 96 7.18 4.72 -12.74
N ALA A 97 6.99 4.14 -11.55
CA ALA A 97 7.94 3.33 -10.82
C ALA A 97 7.63 1.84 -11.04
N ILE A 98 8.65 1.05 -11.40
CA ILE A 98 8.48 -0.36 -11.76
C ILE A 98 9.35 -1.27 -10.89
N GLU A 99 8.91 -2.52 -10.73
CA GLU A 99 9.65 -3.60 -10.10
C GLU A 99 10.79 -4.07 -11.00
N ALA A 100 11.86 -3.31 -10.99
CA ALA A 100 13.08 -3.63 -11.71
C ALA A 100 14.28 -3.00 -11.00
N HIS A 101 15.39 -3.73 -10.97
CA HIS A 101 16.65 -3.19 -10.45
C HIS A 101 17.24 -2.15 -11.39
N PRO A 102 17.88 -1.10 -10.86
CA PRO A 102 18.68 -0.18 -11.66
C PRO A 102 19.77 -0.91 -12.47
N GLY A 103 20.10 -0.40 -13.64
CA GLY A 103 21.21 -0.93 -14.46
C GLY A 103 20.85 -1.99 -15.51
N TYR A 104 19.58 -2.45 -15.57
CA TYR A 104 19.16 -3.48 -16.54
C TYR A 104 18.60 -2.91 -17.86
N GLY A 105 18.92 -1.64 -18.20
CA GLY A 105 18.60 -1.04 -19.50
C GLY A 105 17.10 -0.82 -19.77
N TRP A 106 16.27 -0.71 -18.72
CA TRP A 106 14.82 -0.58 -18.88
C TRP A 106 14.39 0.67 -19.64
N ASN A 107 15.12 1.78 -19.50
CA ASN A 107 14.82 3.00 -20.26
C ASN A 107 15.19 2.88 -21.74
N ASP A 108 16.19 2.09 -22.10
CA ASP A 108 16.49 1.81 -23.51
C ASP A 108 15.44 0.87 -24.11
N LYS A 109 14.98 -0.14 -23.36
CA LYS A 109 13.82 -0.95 -23.75
C LYS A 109 12.55 -0.10 -23.90
N PHE A 110 12.33 0.88 -23.02
CA PHE A 110 11.18 1.78 -23.13
C PHE A 110 11.25 2.67 -24.38
N LYS A 111 12.43 3.21 -24.71
CA LYS A 111 12.64 3.93 -25.97
C LYS A 111 12.39 3.06 -27.20
N ALA A 112 12.80 1.80 -27.18
CA ALA A 112 12.54 0.83 -28.24
C ALA A 112 11.03 0.46 -28.29
N TYR A 113 10.39 0.32 -27.14
CA TYR A 113 8.94 0.08 -27.04
C TYR A 113 8.12 1.21 -27.68
N LYS A 114 8.50 2.47 -27.49
CA LYS A 114 7.87 3.61 -28.18
C LYS A 114 8.00 3.54 -29.70
N LYS A 115 9.03 2.85 -30.22
CA LYS A 115 9.22 2.61 -31.67
C LYS A 115 8.53 1.35 -32.20
N GLY A 116 7.82 0.60 -31.31
CA GLY A 116 7.05 -0.58 -31.69
C GLY A 116 7.67 -1.93 -31.29
N GLU A 117 8.88 -1.95 -30.73
CA GLU A 117 9.52 -3.18 -30.22
C GLU A 117 8.90 -3.66 -28.90
N TYR A 118 9.12 -4.92 -28.51
CA TYR A 118 8.65 -5.52 -27.24
C TYR A 118 7.13 -5.48 -27.01
N ARG A 119 6.32 -5.29 -28.06
CA ARG A 119 4.85 -5.23 -27.93
C ARG A 119 4.23 -6.59 -27.67
N ASP A 120 4.95 -7.65 -27.95
CA ASP A 120 4.62 -9.06 -27.77
C ASP A 120 5.17 -9.66 -26.45
N GLU A 121 5.84 -8.86 -25.64
CA GLU A 121 6.27 -9.26 -24.30
C GLU A 121 5.07 -9.24 -23.32
N ARG A 122 4.92 -10.33 -22.51
CA ARG A 122 3.74 -10.50 -21.65
C ARG A 122 3.80 -9.69 -20.35
N GLY A 123 4.98 -9.49 -19.78
CA GLY A 123 5.16 -8.92 -18.45
C GLY A 123 4.46 -7.56 -18.27
N GLU A 124 3.97 -7.30 -17.06
CA GLU A 124 3.27 -6.06 -16.69
C GLU A 124 4.12 -4.80 -16.92
N ARG A 125 5.44 -4.92 -16.91
CA ARG A 125 6.33 -3.81 -17.25
C ARG A 125 6.14 -3.33 -18.69
N TYR A 126 5.83 -4.26 -19.61
CA TYR A 126 5.54 -3.94 -21.02
C TYR A 126 4.05 -3.62 -21.21
N GLN A 127 3.17 -4.48 -20.70
CA GLN A 127 1.72 -4.41 -20.98
C GLN A 127 0.99 -3.33 -20.16
N LEU A 128 1.54 -2.90 -19.01
CA LEU A 128 0.99 -1.78 -18.23
C LEU A 128 1.96 -0.59 -18.27
N ALA A 129 3.16 -0.68 -17.67
CA ALA A 129 4.02 0.47 -17.46
C ALA A 129 4.44 1.15 -18.76
N MET A 130 4.97 0.41 -19.75
CA MET A 130 5.42 0.98 -21.03
C MET A 130 4.26 1.46 -21.90
N ARG A 131 3.10 0.77 -21.87
CA ARG A 131 1.90 1.24 -22.57
C ARG A 131 1.42 2.57 -22.00
N ILE A 132 1.20 2.63 -20.70
CA ILE A 132 0.76 3.86 -20.01
C ILE A 132 1.77 4.98 -20.24
N GLY A 133 3.07 4.71 -20.04
CA GLY A 133 4.11 5.71 -20.25
C GLY A 133 4.17 6.23 -21.69
N THR A 134 3.94 5.37 -22.69
CA THR A 134 3.84 5.78 -24.09
C THR A 134 2.61 6.65 -24.34
N ASP A 135 1.45 6.21 -23.86
CA ASP A 135 0.17 6.89 -24.06
C ASP A 135 0.09 8.25 -23.34
N THR A 136 0.80 8.39 -22.22
CA THR A 136 0.89 9.62 -21.42
C THR A 136 2.13 10.46 -21.77
N ASN A 137 2.88 10.06 -22.82
CA ASN A 137 4.07 10.76 -23.32
C ASN A 137 5.18 10.94 -22.27
N LEU A 138 5.37 9.97 -21.38
CA LEU A 138 6.49 9.98 -20.45
C LEU A 138 7.79 9.54 -21.15
N ASP A 139 8.92 10.04 -20.67
CA ASP A 139 10.22 9.75 -21.27
C ASP A 139 11.03 8.74 -20.46
N THR A 140 10.65 8.49 -19.22
CA THR A 140 11.42 7.68 -18.27
C THR A 140 10.51 6.74 -17.50
N LEU A 141 10.98 5.50 -17.29
CA LEU A 141 10.51 4.59 -16.26
C LEU A 141 11.54 4.56 -15.14
N TYR A 142 11.05 4.63 -13.90
CA TYR A 142 11.90 4.61 -12.70
C TYR A 142 12.01 3.20 -12.16
N THR A 143 13.21 2.64 -12.22
CA THR A 143 13.52 1.32 -11.63
C THR A 143 13.82 1.51 -10.15
N VAL A 144 12.92 1.06 -9.29
CA VAL A 144 12.99 1.35 -7.85
C VAL A 144 13.10 0.12 -6.96
N ASP A 145 13.21 -1.07 -7.56
CA ASP A 145 13.41 -2.30 -6.82
C ASP A 145 14.77 -2.34 -6.10
N ALA A 146 14.87 -3.14 -5.06
CA ALA A 146 16.06 -3.26 -4.23
C ALA A 146 16.25 -4.68 -3.70
N GLU A 147 17.49 -5.03 -3.45
CA GLU A 147 17.84 -6.20 -2.64
C GLU A 147 17.51 -5.95 -1.16
N SER A 148 17.33 -7.02 -0.41
CA SER A 148 17.05 -6.96 1.03
C SER A 148 18.32 -6.93 1.88
N LEU A 149 18.19 -6.54 3.15
CA LEU A 149 19.26 -6.70 4.13
C LEU A 149 19.69 -8.18 4.26
N ARG A 150 18.73 -9.10 4.16
CA ARG A 150 19.04 -10.55 4.17
C ARG A 150 19.97 -10.91 3.02
N SER A 151 19.75 -10.39 1.80
CA SER A 151 20.64 -10.60 0.66
C SER A 151 22.03 -10.04 0.92
N ASP A 152 22.13 -8.84 1.48
CA ASP A 152 23.40 -8.21 1.83
C ASP A 152 24.18 -9.03 2.89
N LEU A 153 23.48 -9.53 3.91
CA LEU A 153 24.07 -10.38 4.95
C LEU A 153 24.57 -11.69 4.36
N TYR A 154 23.78 -12.34 3.51
CA TYR A 154 24.18 -13.58 2.83
C TYR A 154 25.48 -13.39 2.03
N MET A 155 25.58 -12.30 1.28
CA MET A 155 26.77 -12.00 0.46
C MET A 155 28.00 -11.62 1.26
N ARG A 156 27.83 -11.04 2.45
CA ARG A 156 28.91 -10.58 3.31
C ARG A 156 29.38 -11.64 4.29
N ASP A 157 28.46 -12.33 4.92
CA ASP A 157 28.69 -13.31 5.99
C ASP A 157 27.50 -14.28 6.09
N SER A 158 27.52 -15.33 5.27
CA SER A 158 26.45 -16.34 5.29
C SER A 158 26.40 -17.11 6.61
N ILE A 159 27.53 -17.25 7.32
CA ILE A 159 27.60 -17.93 8.62
C ILE A 159 26.82 -17.14 9.66
N LEU A 160 26.98 -15.80 9.65
CA LEU A 160 26.20 -14.94 10.52
C LEU A 160 24.70 -15.07 10.22
N LEU A 161 24.29 -15.02 8.94
CA LEU A 161 22.89 -15.18 8.56
C LEU A 161 22.33 -16.53 9.02
N ASP A 162 23.07 -17.64 8.81
CA ASP A 162 22.69 -18.95 9.27
C ASP A 162 22.49 -19.00 10.78
N SER A 163 23.37 -18.32 11.54
CA SER A 163 23.25 -18.22 13.00
C SER A 163 22.00 -17.47 13.48
N LEU A 164 21.47 -16.57 12.66
CA LEU A 164 20.26 -15.79 12.92
C LEU A 164 18.97 -16.50 12.51
N THR A 165 19.07 -17.61 11.75
CA THR A 165 17.90 -18.26 11.13
C THR A 165 17.81 -19.76 11.36
N TYR A 166 18.78 -20.38 12.04
CA TYR A 166 18.91 -21.85 12.16
C TYR A 166 17.77 -22.54 12.94
N LYS A 167 17.00 -21.80 13.73
CA LYS A 167 15.87 -22.35 14.48
C LYS A 167 14.55 -22.27 13.72
N ILE A 168 14.52 -21.61 12.56
CA ILE A 168 13.28 -21.45 11.81
C ILE A 168 12.83 -22.81 11.29
N ASP A 169 11.59 -23.15 11.56
CA ASP A 169 10.95 -24.30 10.94
C ASP A 169 10.36 -23.88 9.59
N TRP A 170 11.06 -24.22 8.53
CA TRP A 170 10.66 -23.92 7.15
C TRP A 170 9.60 -24.89 6.59
N GLU A 171 9.42 -26.03 7.25
CA GLU A 171 8.49 -27.08 6.81
C GLU A 171 7.22 -27.14 7.66
N ILE A 172 7.04 -26.16 8.54
CA ILE A 172 5.86 -26.10 9.38
C ILE A 172 4.59 -26.11 8.51
N ASP A 173 3.71 -27.06 8.80
CA ASP A 173 2.38 -27.18 8.16
C ASP A 173 1.30 -26.84 9.19
N ASP A 174 0.84 -25.63 9.17
CA ASP A 174 -0.26 -25.14 10.01
C ASP A 174 -1.57 -25.02 9.22
N SER A 175 -2.68 -24.82 9.91
CA SER A 175 -3.99 -24.69 9.29
C SER A 175 -4.09 -23.47 8.35
N TYR A 176 -3.27 -22.44 8.58
CA TYR A 176 -3.25 -21.22 7.74
C TYR A 176 -2.56 -21.46 6.40
N MET A 177 -1.61 -22.40 6.33
CA MET A 177 -1.00 -22.82 5.06
C MET A 177 -2.03 -23.48 4.14
N THR A 178 -2.97 -24.26 4.70
CA THR A 178 -4.08 -24.83 3.94
C THR A 178 -5.00 -23.72 3.42
N ILE A 179 -5.37 -22.75 4.25
CA ILE A 179 -6.16 -21.58 3.88
C ILE A 179 -5.46 -20.79 2.79
N ALA A 180 -4.14 -20.59 2.90
CA ALA A 180 -3.35 -19.89 1.88
C ALA A 180 -3.41 -20.61 0.52
N LYS A 181 -3.25 -21.94 0.49
CA LYS A 181 -3.36 -22.76 -0.73
C LYS A 181 -4.76 -22.63 -1.36
N GLU A 182 -5.82 -22.68 -0.56
CA GLU A 182 -7.20 -22.51 -1.04
C GLU A 182 -7.42 -21.11 -1.60
N TYR A 183 -6.95 -20.06 -0.91
CA TYR A 183 -7.05 -18.68 -1.36
C TYR A 183 -6.31 -18.46 -2.69
N PHE A 184 -5.08 -18.95 -2.84
CA PHE A 184 -4.33 -18.81 -4.09
C PHE A 184 -4.99 -19.58 -5.24
N ASN A 185 -5.49 -20.78 -5.02
CA ASN A 185 -6.26 -21.50 -6.03
C ASN A 185 -7.52 -20.73 -6.45
N TYR A 186 -8.27 -20.18 -5.50
CA TYR A 186 -9.43 -19.34 -5.79
C TYR A 186 -9.02 -18.11 -6.62
N ARG A 187 -7.95 -17.41 -6.24
CA ARG A 187 -7.43 -16.23 -6.95
C ARG A 187 -7.08 -16.56 -8.41
N GLU A 188 -6.42 -17.68 -8.67
CA GLU A 188 -6.10 -18.13 -10.03
C GLU A 188 -7.37 -18.32 -10.87
N GLN A 189 -8.42 -18.92 -10.28
CA GLN A 189 -9.70 -19.08 -10.97
C GLN A 189 -10.39 -17.73 -11.24
N GLN A 190 -10.26 -16.76 -10.33
CA GLN A 190 -10.78 -15.41 -10.56
C GLN A 190 -10.02 -14.71 -11.70
N ILE A 191 -8.70 -14.78 -11.74
CA ILE A 191 -7.87 -14.22 -12.83
C ILE A 191 -8.29 -14.80 -14.18
N LYS A 192 -8.54 -16.10 -14.24
CA LYS A 192 -8.90 -16.81 -15.45
C LYS A 192 -10.31 -16.46 -15.94
N ASN A 193 -11.29 -16.44 -15.04
CA ASN A 193 -12.72 -16.46 -15.36
C ASN A 193 -13.43 -15.12 -15.18
N THR A 194 -12.78 -14.12 -14.59
CA THR A 194 -13.36 -12.79 -14.34
C THR A 194 -12.63 -11.74 -15.18
N HIS A 195 -13.31 -10.65 -15.52
CA HIS A 195 -12.71 -9.53 -16.24
C HIS A 195 -11.56 -8.93 -15.42
N LEU A 196 -10.39 -8.70 -16.06
CA LEU A 196 -9.18 -8.28 -15.34
C LEU A 196 -9.34 -6.98 -14.55
N LEU A 197 -10.12 -6.02 -15.03
CA LEU A 197 -10.36 -4.78 -14.28
C LEU A 197 -11.03 -5.06 -12.92
N ASP A 198 -11.98 -6.01 -12.87
CA ASP A 198 -12.65 -6.36 -11.61
C ASP A 198 -11.72 -7.15 -10.70
N VAL A 199 -10.90 -8.04 -11.27
CA VAL A 199 -9.82 -8.73 -10.52
C VAL A 199 -8.87 -7.71 -9.90
N PHE A 200 -8.43 -6.71 -10.67
CA PHE A 200 -7.52 -5.68 -10.18
C PHE A 200 -8.16 -4.77 -9.13
N LYS A 201 -9.44 -4.41 -9.26
CA LYS A 201 -10.16 -3.66 -8.24
C LYS A 201 -10.23 -4.40 -6.91
N ASN A 202 -10.48 -5.71 -6.95
CA ASN A 202 -10.50 -6.55 -5.76
C ASN A 202 -9.09 -6.69 -5.16
N MET A 203 -8.11 -7.09 -5.98
CA MET A 203 -6.73 -7.33 -5.56
C MET A 203 -6.05 -6.08 -4.99
N ASN A 204 -6.34 -4.89 -5.55
CA ASN A 204 -5.80 -3.61 -5.12
C ASN A 204 -6.69 -2.87 -4.11
N SER A 205 -7.72 -3.52 -3.58
CA SER A 205 -8.48 -3.00 -2.44
C SER A 205 -7.64 -3.09 -1.15
N ARG A 206 -8.02 -2.32 -0.13
CA ARG A 206 -7.41 -2.45 1.21
C ARG A 206 -7.54 -3.86 1.77
N GLU A 207 -8.71 -4.48 1.59
CA GLU A 207 -8.96 -5.86 2.03
C GLU A 207 -8.07 -6.85 1.26
N GLY A 208 -7.98 -6.72 -0.07
CA GLY A 208 -7.12 -7.57 -0.91
C GLY A 208 -5.65 -7.47 -0.50
N HIS A 209 -5.14 -6.27 -0.26
CA HIS A 209 -3.78 -6.06 0.23
C HIS A 209 -3.57 -6.70 1.61
N ASN A 210 -4.46 -6.44 2.57
CA ASN A 210 -4.33 -7.00 3.93
C ASN A 210 -4.40 -8.52 3.94
N THR A 211 -5.33 -9.12 3.18
CA THR A 211 -5.45 -10.58 3.07
C THR A 211 -4.18 -11.20 2.49
N ASN A 212 -3.66 -10.64 1.41
CA ASN A 212 -2.41 -11.14 0.80
C ASN A 212 -1.22 -11.00 1.76
N PHE A 213 -1.10 -9.86 2.46
CA PHE A 213 -0.05 -9.62 3.43
C PHE A 213 -0.14 -10.55 4.65
N GLY A 214 -1.35 -10.83 5.13
CA GLY A 214 -1.60 -11.72 6.27
C GLY A 214 -0.97 -13.11 6.11
N LEU A 215 -0.83 -13.58 4.87
CA LEU A 215 -0.21 -14.87 4.58
C LEU A 215 1.29 -14.91 4.90
N TYR A 216 1.99 -13.78 4.85
CA TYR A 216 3.40 -13.69 5.26
C TYR A 216 3.59 -13.74 6.78
N LEU A 217 2.51 -13.58 7.56
CA LEU A 217 2.52 -13.61 9.03
C LEU A 217 2.13 -14.96 9.60
N THR A 218 2.07 -15.99 8.76
CA THR A 218 1.74 -17.38 9.12
C THR A 218 2.92 -18.32 8.85
N GLY A 219 2.77 -19.59 9.13
CA GLY A 219 3.81 -20.58 8.87
C GLY A 219 5.10 -20.28 9.65
N SER A 220 6.22 -20.24 8.96
CA SER A 220 7.55 -20.07 9.56
C SER A 220 7.76 -18.74 10.30
N PHE A 221 6.88 -17.74 10.10
CA PHE A 221 7.00 -16.41 10.73
C PHE A 221 7.10 -16.48 12.27
N ALA A 222 6.32 -17.33 12.92
CA ALA A 222 6.27 -17.44 14.40
C ALA A 222 7.19 -18.52 14.96
N THR A 223 8.05 -19.14 14.14
CA THR A 223 8.92 -20.25 14.57
C THR A 223 10.33 -19.80 14.98
N GLY A 224 11.09 -20.71 15.62
CA GLY A 224 12.47 -20.46 16.00
C GLY A 224 12.64 -19.37 17.07
N ASP A 225 11.82 -19.39 18.11
CA ASP A 225 11.65 -18.32 19.10
C ASP A 225 11.15 -17.02 18.39
N VAL A 226 11.99 -16.17 17.90
CA VAL A 226 11.64 -14.95 17.15
C VAL A 226 12.32 -14.89 15.77
N GLN A 227 13.09 -15.91 15.41
CA GLN A 227 13.94 -15.88 14.22
C GLN A 227 13.13 -15.79 12.92
N GLY A 228 11.92 -16.37 12.86
CA GLY A 228 11.04 -16.23 11.71
C GLY A 228 10.60 -14.77 11.47
N ALA A 229 10.24 -14.06 12.55
CA ALA A 229 9.92 -12.65 12.48
C ALA A 229 11.14 -11.78 12.13
N ASP A 230 12.32 -12.09 12.68
CA ASP A 230 13.58 -11.43 12.33
C ASP A 230 13.92 -11.63 10.86
N TYR A 231 13.80 -12.86 10.36
CA TYR A 231 14.00 -13.17 8.94
C TYR A 231 13.06 -12.37 8.04
N PHE A 232 11.76 -12.36 8.34
CA PHE A 232 10.78 -11.57 7.61
C PHE A 232 11.16 -10.09 7.58
N SER A 233 11.63 -9.54 8.72
CA SER A 233 12.03 -8.15 8.86
C SER A 233 13.30 -7.82 8.05
N MET A 234 14.28 -8.73 8.01
CA MET A 234 15.51 -8.57 7.24
C MET A 234 15.31 -8.79 5.72
N TRP A 235 14.34 -9.62 5.35
CA TRP A 235 14.06 -9.97 3.97
C TRP A 235 12.95 -9.10 3.37
N TRP A 236 11.70 -9.44 3.68
CA TRP A 236 10.55 -8.91 2.95
C TRP A 236 10.21 -7.47 3.34
N TYR A 237 10.12 -7.21 4.63
CA TYR A 237 9.79 -5.87 5.11
C TYR A 237 10.90 -4.86 4.75
N ASN A 238 12.17 -5.26 4.91
CA ASN A 238 13.32 -4.42 4.58
C ASN A 238 13.39 -4.11 3.08
N ARG A 239 13.15 -5.11 2.18
CA ARG A 239 13.12 -4.86 0.74
C ARG A 239 12.08 -3.79 0.39
N ASN A 240 10.87 -3.89 0.95
CA ASN A 240 9.83 -2.89 0.74
C ASN A 240 10.20 -1.51 1.28
N ALA A 241 10.87 -1.43 2.43
CA ALA A 241 11.37 -0.16 2.98
C ALA A 241 12.42 0.48 2.05
N ARG A 242 13.30 -0.31 1.44
CA ARG A 242 14.28 0.17 0.44
C ARG A 242 13.59 0.64 -0.85
N ILE A 243 12.59 -0.10 -1.34
CA ILE A 243 11.78 0.32 -2.49
C ILE A 243 11.10 1.66 -2.19
N PHE A 244 10.50 1.81 -1.01
CA PHE A 244 9.88 3.06 -0.60
C PHE A 244 10.90 4.21 -0.54
N ALA A 245 12.10 3.99 -0.01
CA ALA A 245 13.18 4.98 0.00
C ALA A 245 13.60 5.38 -1.43
N ASN A 246 13.66 4.42 -2.36
CA ASN A 246 13.94 4.71 -3.76
C ASN A 246 12.82 5.55 -4.41
N ILE A 247 11.57 5.34 -4.01
CA ILE A 247 10.44 6.17 -4.50
C ILE A 247 10.52 7.59 -3.92
N ILE A 248 10.91 7.75 -2.65
CA ILE A 248 11.19 9.08 -2.09
C ILE A 248 12.26 9.81 -2.91
N ASN A 249 13.33 9.13 -3.30
CA ASN A 249 14.44 9.73 -4.06
C ASN A 249 14.05 10.22 -5.47
N ILE A 250 12.99 9.67 -6.06
CA ILE A 250 12.48 10.12 -7.36
C ILE A 250 11.36 11.16 -7.25
N THR A 251 10.88 11.42 -6.04
CA THR A 251 9.81 12.39 -5.79
C THR A 251 10.39 13.80 -5.72
N GLU A 252 9.92 14.69 -6.58
CA GLU A 252 10.43 16.06 -6.70
C GLU A 252 9.53 17.10 -6.00
N GLY A 253 8.25 16.80 -5.84
CA GLY A 253 7.34 17.75 -5.19
C GLY A 253 5.86 17.32 -5.20
N PRO A 254 4.98 18.21 -4.76
CA PRO A 254 3.55 17.93 -4.61
C PRO A 254 2.81 17.71 -5.93
N ASP A 255 3.36 18.18 -7.03
CA ASP A 255 2.77 18.00 -8.37
C ASP A 255 3.01 16.58 -8.92
N ASP A 256 3.85 15.79 -8.27
CA ASP A 256 4.11 14.43 -8.69
C ASP A 256 2.89 13.51 -8.49
N ARG A 257 2.62 12.74 -9.53
CA ARG A 257 1.61 11.67 -9.56
C ARG A 257 2.32 10.36 -9.91
N ILE A 258 2.70 9.62 -8.87
CA ILE A 258 3.58 8.46 -9.01
C ILE A 258 2.74 7.18 -9.10
N LEU A 259 2.78 6.55 -10.27
CA LEU A 259 2.22 5.22 -10.48
C LEU A 259 3.28 4.18 -10.15
N VAL A 260 3.00 3.32 -9.17
CA VAL A 260 3.89 2.24 -8.70
C VAL A 260 3.31 0.91 -9.17
N ILE A 261 4.02 0.16 -10.03
CA ILE A 261 3.58 -1.13 -10.57
C ILE A 261 4.54 -2.22 -10.08
N PHE A 262 4.03 -3.08 -9.21
CA PHE A 262 4.78 -4.15 -8.53
C PHE A 262 3.94 -5.41 -8.38
N GLY A 263 4.61 -6.55 -8.13
CA GLY A 263 3.91 -7.76 -7.68
C GLY A 263 3.06 -7.48 -6.43
N ASN A 264 1.87 -8.07 -6.36
CA ASN A 264 0.88 -7.77 -5.31
C ASN A 264 1.38 -8.05 -3.89
N GLY A 265 2.39 -8.92 -3.73
CA GLY A 265 3.03 -9.16 -2.44
C GLY A 265 3.63 -7.90 -1.81
N HIS A 266 4.08 -6.94 -2.62
CA HIS A 266 4.64 -5.68 -2.15
C HIS A 266 3.57 -4.65 -1.75
N ALA A 267 2.39 -4.71 -2.35
CA ALA A 267 1.41 -3.64 -2.34
C ALA A 267 0.92 -3.24 -0.93
N ALA A 268 0.74 -4.21 -0.03
CA ALA A 268 0.27 -3.94 1.33
C ALA A 268 1.29 -3.14 2.16
N ILE A 269 2.57 -3.53 2.11
CA ILE A 269 3.62 -2.85 2.88
C ILE A 269 3.88 -1.46 2.27
N LEU A 270 3.90 -1.34 0.94
CA LEU A 270 4.04 -0.05 0.28
C LEU A 270 2.86 0.86 0.62
N ARG A 271 1.61 0.35 0.63
CA ARG A 271 0.44 1.11 1.11
C ARG A 271 0.66 1.63 2.52
N GLN A 272 1.09 0.78 3.47
CA GLN A 272 1.34 1.21 4.85
C GLN A 272 2.34 2.36 4.94
N PHE A 273 3.42 2.30 4.17
CA PHE A 273 4.43 3.36 4.14
C PHE A 273 3.87 4.65 3.54
N PHE A 274 3.16 4.59 2.43
CA PHE A 274 2.59 5.77 1.79
C PHE A 274 1.50 6.42 2.64
N GLU A 275 0.60 5.64 3.24
CA GLU A 275 -0.46 6.17 4.11
C GLU A 275 0.09 6.79 5.40
N ALA A 276 1.20 6.24 5.94
CA ALA A 276 1.86 6.78 7.13
C ALA A 276 2.75 7.99 6.82
N SER A 277 3.19 8.15 5.57
CA SER A 277 4.14 9.20 5.19
C SER A 277 3.47 10.57 5.09
N PRO A 278 4.07 11.62 5.68
CA PRO A 278 3.56 12.99 5.51
C PRO A 278 3.79 13.58 4.11
N GLN A 279 4.51 12.89 3.23
CA GLN A 279 4.89 13.37 1.89
C GLN A 279 3.88 13.00 0.80
N TYR A 280 3.01 12.01 1.07
CA TYR A 280 2.15 11.43 0.04
C TYR A 280 0.67 11.45 0.40
N ASP A 281 -0.16 11.58 -0.64
CA ASP A 281 -1.57 11.24 -0.64
C ASP A 281 -1.75 9.91 -1.38
N PHE A 282 -2.14 8.87 -0.66
CA PHE A 282 -2.42 7.56 -1.25
C PHE A 282 -3.76 7.60 -2.00
N VAL A 283 -3.73 7.21 -3.28
CA VAL A 283 -4.93 7.15 -4.12
C VAL A 283 -5.42 5.70 -4.18
N GLU A 284 -6.68 5.49 -3.83
CA GLU A 284 -7.29 4.15 -3.93
C GLU A 284 -7.48 3.76 -5.39
N PHE A 285 -7.11 2.52 -5.74
CA PHE A 285 -7.27 2.02 -7.11
C PHE A 285 -8.72 2.10 -7.60
N SER A 286 -9.68 1.79 -6.74
CA SER A 286 -11.10 1.82 -7.07
C SER A 286 -11.71 3.22 -7.20
N SER A 287 -10.97 4.27 -6.84
CA SER A 287 -11.45 5.67 -6.91
C SER A 287 -11.15 6.36 -8.24
N LEU A 288 -10.53 5.68 -9.20
CA LEU A 288 -10.19 6.26 -10.51
C LEU A 288 -11.47 6.40 -11.37
N GLU A 289 -11.94 7.62 -11.53
CA GLU A 289 -13.15 7.98 -12.30
C GLU A 289 -12.82 8.55 -13.69
#